data_026e5135b3429b85ace5f9c8f6f779b2
#
_entry.id   026e5135b3429b85ace5f9c8f6f779b2
#
_cell.length_a   1.000
_cell.length_b   1.000
_cell.length_c   1.000
_cell.angle_alpha   90.00
_cell.angle_beta   90.00
_cell.angle_gamma   90.00
#
_symmetry.space_group_name_H-M   'P 1'
#
loop_
_entity.id
_entity.type
_entity.pdbx_description
1 polymer ?
#
loop_
_entity_poly.entity_id
_entity_poly.type
_entity_poly.pdbx_seq_one_letter_code
_entity_poly.pdbx_strand_id
1 'polypeptide(L)'
;DLIIRGGENISCSSVEYALLEHPKITEACVYSMPDERLGEIVGATVYAQSDLDISELPDFLSDKLAIFEIPEKITVSPTPLTRGASGKIIKRVAQEDAINTMLVRA
;
A
#
# COMPACT_ATOMS: atom_id res chain seq x y z
N ASP A 1 -9.31 4.09 10.08
CA ASP A 1 -8.59 3.36 9.07
C ASP A 1 -7.16 3.09 9.50
N LEU A 2 -7.01 2.14 10.41
CA LEU A 2 -5.73 1.81 11.02
C LEU A 2 -5.32 0.38 10.69
N ILE A 3 -4.01 0.17 10.58
CA ILE A 3 -3.40 -1.15 10.49
C ILE A 3 -2.71 -1.40 11.82
N ILE A 4 -2.92 -2.58 12.40
CA ILE A 4 -2.28 -2.95 13.67
C ILE A 4 -1.24 -4.02 13.38
N ARG A 5 0.02 -3.62 13.30
CA ARG A 5 1.15 -4.48 12.97
C ARG A 5 1.95 -4.77 14.22
N GLY A 6 1.80 -5.98 14.76
CA GLY A 6 2.53 -6.39 15.95
C GLY A 6 2.35 -5.44 17.13
N GLY A 7 1.14 -4.87 17.28
CA GLY A 7 0.85 -3.92 18.34
C GLY A 7 1.06 -2.45 17.98
N GLU A 8 1.68 -2.17 16.82
CA GLU A 8 1.89 -0.80 16.36
C GLU A 8 0.68 -0.33 15.54
N ASN A 9 0.14 0.83 15.87
CA ASN A 9 -0.98 1.43 15.14
C ASN A 9 -0.44 2.27 13.98
N ILE A 10 -0.86 1.95 12.75
CA ILE A 10 -0.38 2.61 11.55
C ILE A 10 -1.56 3.26 10.84
N SER A 11 -1.46 4.56 10.56
CA SER A 11 -2.48 5.28 9.81
C SER A 11 -2.30 5.04 8.32
N CYS A 12 -3.31 4.49 7.67
CA CYS A 12 -3.27 4.27 6.23
C CYS A 12 -3.06 5.57 5.47
N SER A 13 -3.72 6.65 5.89
CA SER A 13 -3.59 7.93 5.19
C SER A 13 -2.18 8.51 5.29
N SER A 14 -1.50 8.34 6.42
CA SER A 14 -0.12 8.80 6.55
C SER A 14 0.81 8.11 5.57
N VAL A 15 0.63 6.80 5.39
CA VAL A 15 1.44 6.03 4.44
C VAL A 15 1.10 6.42 3.00
N GLU A 16 -0.19 6.61 2.71
CA GLU A 16 -0.62 7.07 1.38
C GLU A 16 -0.01 8.41 1.02
N TYR A 17 0.00 9.34 1.98
CA TYR A 17 0.60 10.66 1.78
C TYR A 17 2.08 10.55 1.42
N ALA A 18 2.81 9.72 2.16
CA ALA A 18 4.24 9.54 1.91
C ALA A 18 4.50 8.95 0.52
N LEU A 19 3.69 7.95 0.12
CA LEU A 19 3.82 7.37 -1.21
C LEU A 19 3.55 8.39 -2.31
N LEU A 20 2.53 9.23 -2.13
CA LEU A 20 2.15 10.24 -3.13
C LEU A 20 3.17 11.34 -3.30
N GLU A 21 4.13 11.47 -2.37
CA GLU A 21 5.24 12.40 -2.54
C GLU A 21 6.23 11.94 -3.61
N HIS A 22 6.20 10.66 -3.96
CA HIS A 22 7.08 10.17 -5.03
C HIS A 22 6.60 10.73 -6.39
N PRO A 23 7.51 11.30 -7.19
CA PRO A 23 7.12 11.99 -8.43
C PRO A 23 6.49 11.07 -9.47
N LYS A 24 6.73 9.77 -9.39
CA LYS A 24 6.18 8.82 -10.36
C LYS A 24 4.86 8.18 -9.91
N ILE A 25 4.45 8.38 -8.66
CA ILE A 25 3.22 7.79 -8.13
C ILE A 25 2.07 8.78 -8.26
N THR A 26 1.02 8.37 -8.97
CA THR A 26 -0.16 9.20 -9.23
C THR A 26 -1.27 8.91 -8.23
N GLU A 27 -1.47 7.64 -7.87
CA GLU A 27 -2.49 7.25 -6.90
C GLU A 27 -1.91 6.21 -5.96
N ALA A 28 -2.37 6.20 -4.72
CA ALA A 28 -1.93 5.23 -3.72
C ALA A 28 -3.11 4.82 -2.85
N CYS A 29 -3.14 3.54 -2.49
CA CYS A 29 -4.14 2.97 -1.61
C CYS A 29 -3.42 2.02 -0.66
N VAL A 30 -3.56 2.28 0.65
CA VAL A 30 -2.87 1.52 1.69
C VAL A 30 -3.91 0.77 2.51
N TYR A 31 -3.62 -0.48 2.83
CA TYR A 31 -4.55 -1.39 3.52
C TYR A 31 -3.77 -2.43 4.32
N SER A 32 -4.48 -3.14 5.19
CA SER A 32 -3.88 -4.24 5.93
C SER A 32 -3.82 -5.50 5.07
N MET A 33 -2.78 -6.30 5.31
CA MET A 33 -2.64 -7.65 4.76
C MET A 33 -2.48 -8.61 5.94
N PRO A 34 -3.03 -9.82 5.85
CA PRO A 34 -2.88 -10.78 6.95
C PRO A 34 -1.43 -11.26 7.07
N ASP A 35 -0.97 -11.46 8.30
CA ASP A 35 0.35 -11.98 8.59
C ASP A 35 0.27 -12.86 9.84
N GLU A 36 0.80 -14.08 9.75
CA GLU A 36 0.69 -15.05 10.84
C GLU A 36 1.38 -14.57 12.12
N ARG A 37 2.52 -13.93 12.00
CA ARG A 37 3.33 -13.53 13.15
C ARG A 37 2.86 -12.20 13.75
N LEU A 38 2.53 -11.24 12.91
CA LEU A 38 2.25 -9.87 13.35
C LEU A 38 0.75 -9.53 13.36
N GLY A 39 -0.09 -10.44 12.87
CA GLY A 39 -1.52 -10.22 12.70
C GLY A 39 -1.81 -9.50 11.40
N GLU A 40 -1.28 -8.29 11.25
CA GLU A 40 -1.42 -7.49 10.03
C GLU A 40 -0.07 -6.90 9.65
N ILE A 41 0.12 -6.69 8.36
CA ILE A 41 1.23 -5.93 7.81
C ILE A 41 0.67 -4.89 6.84
N VAL A 42 1.52 -3.95 6.44
CA VAL A 42 1.10 -2.86 5.56
C VAL A 42 1.23 -3.30 4.10
N GLY A 43 0.13 -3.20 3.37
CA GLY A 43 0.10 -3.40 1.93
C GLY A 43 -0.25 -2.10 1.24
N ALA A 44 0.17 -1.97 -0.01
CA ALA A 44 -0.14 -0.79 -0.81
C ALA A 44 -0.31 -1.17 -2.27
N THR A 45 -1.26 -0.52 -2.93
CA THR A 45 -1.39 -0.56 -4.38
C THR A 45 -1.22 0.86 -4.89
N VAL A 46 -0.35 1.03 -5.87
CA VAL A 46 -0.08 2.34 -6.46
C VAL A 46 -0.37 2.30 -7.96
N TYR A 47 -0.84 3.43 -8.48
CA TYR A 47 -0.89 3.67 -9.92
C TYR A 47 0.22 4.66 -10.23
N ALA A 48 1.13 4.29 -11.12
CA ALA A 48 2.38 5.01 -11.29
C ALA A 48 2.84 4.96 -12.75
N GLN A 49 3.83 5.80 -13.06
CA GLN A 49 4.49 5.76 -14.35
C GLN A 49 5.19 4.41 -14.53
N SER A 50 5.27 3.96 -15.78
CA SER A 50 5.74 2.61 -16.09
C SER A 50 7.19 2.35 -15.70
N ASP A 51 7.99 3.40 -15.50
CA ASP A 51 9.39 3.26 -15.12
C ASP A 51 9.62 3.34 -13.61
N LEU A 52 8.57 3.28 -12.81
CA LEU A 52 8.72 3.21 -11.36
C LEU A 52 9.41 1.90 -10.98
N ASP A 53 10.49 2.00 -10.21
CA ASP A 53 11.18 0.86 -9.63
C ASP A 53 10.75 0.75 -8.17
N ILE A 54 9.91 -0.24 -7.87
CA ILE A 54 9.37 -0.39 -6.51
C ILE A 54 10.45 -0.75 -5.49
N SER A 55 11.60 -1.28 -5.94
CA SER A 55 12.68 -1.62 -5.02
C SER A 55 13.33 -0.39 -4.38
N GLU A 56 13.14 0.79 -4.95
CA GLU A 56 13.66 2.03 -4.38
C GLU A 56 12.72 2.66 -3.33
N LEU A 57 11.48 2.18 -3.23
CA LEU A 57 10.49 2.79 -2.35
C LEU A 57 10.83 2.69 -0.86
N PRO A 58 11.38 1.58 -0.35
CA PRO A 58 11.78 1.57 1.06
C PRO A 58 12.76 2.68 1.42
N ASP A 59 13.77 2.91 0.60
CA ASP A 59 14.74 3.99 0.83
C ASP A 59 14.08 5.36 0.72
N PHE A 60 13.22 5.54 -0.29
CA PHE A 60 12.48 6.79 -0.47
C PHE A 60 11.63 7.11 0.76
N LEU A 61 11.02 6.10 1.35
CA LEU A 61 10.11 6.27 2.49
C LEU A 61 10.83 6.33 3.83
N SER A 62 12.12 5.97 3.88
CA SER A 62 12.84 5.79 5.14
C SER A 62 12.96 7.04 5.99
N ASP A 63 12.95 8.23 5.39
CA ASP A 63 12.99 9.49 6.13
C ASP A 63 11.61 10.11 6.35
N LYS A 64 10.55 9.44 5.89
CA LYS A 64 9.17 9.94 5.98
C LYS A 64 8.32 9.11 6.93
N LEU A 65 8.65 7.85 7.08
CA LEU A 65 7.87 6.88 7.85
C LEU A 65 8.76 6.11 8.80
N ALA A 66 8.18 5.64 9.92
CA ALA A 66 8.85 4.67 10.77
C ALA A 66 9.01 3.36 9.98
N ILE A 67 10.01 2.57 10.35
CA ILE A 67 10.33 1.35 9.61
C ILE A 67 9.13 0.38 9.53
N PHE A 68 8.33 0.32 10.61
CA PHE A 68 7.17 -0.59 10.65
C PHE A 68 5.99 -0.07 9.83
N GLU A 69 6.03 1.19 9.38
CA GLU A 69 4.99 1.78 8.53
C GLU A 69 5.25 1.57 7.06
N ILE A 70 6.47 1.21 6.68
CA ILE A 70 6.83 1.04 5.27
C ILE A 70 6.13 -0.21 4.73
N PRO A 71 5.39 -0.09 3.60
CA PRO A 71 4.68 -1.24 3.05
C PRO A 71 5.60 -2.41 2.75
N GLU A 72 5.20 -3.61 3.17
CA GLU A 72 5.94 -4.84 2.90
C GLU A 72 5.48 -5.51 1.62
N LYS A 73 4.28 -5.17 1.15
CA LYS A 73 3.73 -5.66 -0.12
C LYS A 73 3.29 -4.46 -0.94
N ILE A 74 3.89 -4.28 -2.10
CA ILE A 74 3.55 -3.20 -3.00
C ILE A 74 3.15 -3.77 -4.35
N THR A 75 1.96 -3.39 -4.81
CA THR A 75 1.43 -3.79 -6.11
C THR A 75 1.36 -2.54 -6.98
N VAL A 76 1.86 -2.63 -8.21
CA VAL A 76 1.71 -1.56 -9.18
C VAL A 76 0.54 -1.91 -10.09
N SER A 77 -0.49 -1.05 -10.07
CA SER A 77 -1.65 -1.24 -10.93
C SER A 77 -1.35 -0.72 -12.33
N PRO A 78 -1.69 -1.48 -13.39
CA PRO A 78 -1.49 -1.00 -14.77
C PRO A 78 -2.52 0.03 -15.19
N THR A 79 -3.58 0.22 -14.39
CA THR A 79 -4.67 1.16 -14.69
C THR A 79 -4.97 1.97 -13.44
N PRO A 80 -5.68 3.11 -13.59
CA PRO A 80 -6.11 3.89 -12.42
C PRO A 80 -6.91 3.02 -11.45
N LEU A 81 -6.77 3.33 -10.16
CA LEU A 81 -7.42 2.54 -9.12
C LEU A 81 -8.95 2.69 -9.18
N THR A 82 -9.66 1.60 -8.86
CA THR A 82 -11.11 1.58 -8.90
C THR A 82 -11.71 2.59 -7.93
N ARG A 83 -12.68 3.37 -8.43
CA ARG A 83 -13.38 4.37 -7.62
C ARG A 83 -14.88 4.10 -7.61
N GLY A 84 -15.51 4.49 -6.49
CA GLY A 84 -16.95 4.41 -6.35
C GLY A 84 -17.62 5.65 -6.95
N ALA A 85 -18.95 5.69 -6.79
CA ALA A 85 -19.77 6.78 -7.32
C ALA A 85 -19.40 8.15 -6.74
N SER A 86 -18.86 8.17 -5.50
CA SER A 86 -18.42 9.40 -4.85
C SER A 86 -17.06 9.90 -5.32
N GLY A 87 -16.38 9.15 -6.18
CA GLY A 87 -15.04 9.48 -6.65
C GLY A 87 -13.90 9.01 -5.77
N LYS A 88 -14.20 8.35 -4.65
CA LYS A 88 -13.18 7.82 -3.74
C LYS A 88 -12.71 6.45 -4.19
N ILE A 89 -11.41 6.19 -4.00
CA ILE A 89 -10.84 4.87 -4.27
C ILE A 89 -11.51 3.83 -3.38
N ILE A 90 -11.94 2.71 -3.99
CA ILE A 90 -12.53 1.61 -3.25
C ILE A 90 -11.39 0.73 -2.75
N LYS A 91 -10.96 0.97 -1.51
CA LYS A 91 -9.83 0.28 -0.90
C LYS A 91 -10.01 -1.23 -0.89
N ARG A 92 -11.23 -1.71 -0.64
CA ARG A 92 -11.53 -3.14 -0.57
C ARG A 92 -11.14 -3.88 -1.85
N VAL A 93 -11.33 -3.27 -3.02
CA VAL A 93 -10.99 -3.91 -4.30
C VAL A 93 -9.49 -4.17 -4.39
N ALA A 94 -8.67 -3.14 -4.10
CA ALA A 94 -7.22 -3.28 -4.15
C ALA A 94 -6.74 -4.29 -3.10
N GLN A 95 -7.30 -4.25 -1.91
CA GLN A 95 -6.93 -5.15 -0.82
C GLN A 95 -7.23 -6.60 -1.17
N GLU A 96 -8.43 -6.89 -1.68
CA GLU A 96 -8.83 -8.24 -2.05
C GLU A 96 -7.96 -8.79 -3.18
N ASP A 97 -7.66 -7.97 -4.16
CA ASP A 97 -6.78 -8.38 -5.26
C ASP A 97 -5.38 -8.73 -4.75
N ALA A 98 -4.84 -7.92 -3.86
CA ALA A 98 -3.52 -8.17 -3.29
C ALA A 98 -3.50 -9.45 -2.46
N ILE A 99 -4.53 -9.68 -1.63
CA ILE A 99 -4.63 -10.88 -0.80
C ILE A 99 -4.77 -12.11 -1.68
N ASN A 100 -5.62 -12.06 -2.71
CA ASN A 100 -5.82 -13.19 -3.61
C ASN A 100 -4.54 -13.53 -4.37
N THR A 101 -3.77 -12.54 -4.80
CA THR A 101 -2.50 -12.76 -5.47
C THR A 101 -1.51 -13.42 -4.52
N MET A 102 -1.47 -13.00 -3.27
CA MET A 102 -0.60 -13.60 -2.25
C MET A 102 -0.95 -15.08 -2.03
N LEU A 103 -2.25 -15.41 -1.95
CA LEU A 103 -2.70 -16.79 -1.73
C LEU A 103 -2.36 -17.68 -2.92
N VAL A 104 -2.52 -17.18 -4.12
CA VAL A 104 -2.21 -17.95 -5.34
C VAL A 104 -0.71 -18.27 -5.42
N ARG A 105 0.14 -17.36 -4.94
CA ARG A 105 1.59 -17.57 -4.96
C ARG A 105 2.07 -18.50 -3.85
N ALA A 106 1.30 -18.63 -2.80
CA ALA A 106 1.65 -19.51 -1.71
C ALA A 106 1.51 -20.97 -2.12
#